data_155bec3970305b67fcbe676f71867c9d
#
_entry.id   155bec3970305b67fcbe676f71867c9d
#
_cell.length_a   1.000
_cell.length_b   1.000
_cell.length_c   1.000
_cell.angle_alpha   90.00
_cell.angle_beta   90.00
_cell.angle_gamma   90.00
#
_symmetry.space_group_name_H-M   'P 1'
#
loop_
_entity.id
_entity.type
_entity.pdbx_description
1 polymer ?
#
loop_
_entity_poly.entity_id
_entity_poly.type
_entity_poly.pdbx_seq_one_letter_code
_entity_poly.pdbx_strand_id
1 'polypeptide(L)'
;MADFDDPVTKCKACCCCGCCVGWLVTFIVLIATSLRTLDQGQFGMKFLHWSQTITGEPMTEPGVKSVGPLNNLVRYPSVFQMVYFDDFENYEQQEHEVVKPLVHSRTYDGLQVYVRVSFQWKLEAQHIKSIYEILGGAEDLLFDRRTEDKPSFVESLVRFARGALTQVCSQYTASQFFGNQTLVEAKMRETLQATFNQPEKGLVISIQGLQLRSVDLPSKYEAAIAETQKQEQDYQTAMAERATNRMKLDSELMQAEKKQEELLVDAQGNVRAIMEENRAWVEQYTNFQKKQAQSYAAVLRALNSSSDPYGALFELMRQKALKAHNPDKVTLSM
;
A
#
# COMPACT_ATOMS: atom_id res chain seq x y z
N MET A 1 61.51 -26.80 77.60
CA MET A 1 61.74 -25.88 76.47
C MET A 1 62.18 -26.79 75.36
N ALA A 2 61.28 -27.14 74.44
CA ALA A 2 61.55 -28.04 73.36
C ALA A 2 61.94 -27.25 72.10
N ASP A 3 63.16 -27.55 71.65
CA ASP A 3 63.75 -26.97 70.42
C ASP A 3 62.80 -27.24 69.17
N PHE A 4 62.26 -26.14 68.64
CA PHE A 4 61.39 -26.14 67.46
C PHE A 4 62.19 -25.79 66.20
N ASP A 5 63.43 -26.23 66.12
CA ASP A 5 64.30 -25.92 64.98
C ASP A 5 64.71 -27.14 64.11
N ASP A 6 63.82 -28.14 63.95
CA ASP A 6 64.07 -29.24 63.05
C ASP A 6 63.79 -28.78 61.60
N PRO A 7 64.80 -28.87 60.70
CA PRO A 7 64.65 -28.43 59.32
C PRO A 7 63.59 -29.30 58.50
N VAL A 8 63.32 -30.52 59.06
CA VAL A 8 62.32 -31.44 58.46
C VAL A 8 60.88 -30.99 58.76
N THR A 9 60.65 -30.33 59.92
CA THR A 9 59.32 -29.74 60.24
C THR A 9 59.05 -28.45 59.45
N LYS A 10 60.05 -27.62 59.20
CA LYS A 10 59.95 -26.43 58.34
C LYS A 10 59.73 -26.82 56.89
N CYS A 11 60.37 -27.88 56.44
CA CYS A 11 60.14 -28.37 55.03
C CYS A 11 58.76 -28.97 54.84
N LYS A 12 58.19 -29.73 55.81
CA LYS A 12 56.82 -30.25 55.76
C LYS A 12 55.77 -29.14 55.84
N ALA A 13 55.95 -28.11 56.66
CA ALA A 13 55.06 -26.94 56.75
C ALA A 13 55.08 -26.12 55.44
N CYS A 14 56.28 -25.93 54.86
CA CYS A 14 56.43 -25.21 53.59
C CYS A 14 55.82 -25.97 52.41
N CYS A 15 55.97 -27.32 52.39
CA CYS A 15 55.36 -28.17 51.36
C CYS A 15 53.80 -28.20 51.47
N CYS A 16 53.28 -28.26 52.71
CA CYS A 16 51.83 -28.13 52.95
C CYS A 16 51.28 -26.77 52.56
N CYS A 17 51.98 -25.66 52.84
CA CYS A 17 51.59 -24.32 52.47
C CYS A 17 51.61 -24.14 50.94
N GLY A 18 52.64 -24.66 50.25
CA GLY A 18 52.75 -24.61 48.79
C GLY A 18 51.62 -25.43 48.11
N CYS A 19 51.27 -26.60 48.66
CA CYS A 19 50.13 -27.39 48.23
C CYS A 19 48.78 -26.66 48.42
N CYS A 20 48.59 -25.99 49.57
CA CYS A 20 47.37 -25.24 49.85
C CYS A 20 47.22 -24.05 48.93
N VAL A 21 48.27 -23.29 48.64
CA VAL A 21 48.28 -22.18 47.70
C VAL A 21 48.02 -22.71 46.26
N GLY A 22 48.65 -23.82 45.87
CA GLY A 22 48.41 -24.45 44.59
C GLY A 22 46.93 -24.87 44.41
N TRP A 23 46.33 -25.48 45.41
CA TRP A 23 44.90 -25.82 45.42
C TRP A 23 43.98 -24.62 45.35
N LEU A 24 44.29 -23.53 46.07
CA LEU A 24 43.53 -22.30 46.00
C LEU A 24 43.60 -21.66 44.61
N VAL A 25 44.75 -21.60 44.01
CA VAL A 25 44.93 -21.07 42.64
C VAL A 25 44.20 -21.93 41.63
N THR A 26 44.30 -23.25 41.71
CA THR A 26 43.56 -24.15 40.80
C THR A 26 42.06 -23.99 40.99
N PHE A 27 41.56 -23.82 42.22
CA PHE A 27 40.13 -23.61 42.50
C PHE A 27 39.63 -22.28 41.93
N ILE A 28 40.41 -21.20 42.08
CA ILE A 28 40.07 -19.89 41.49
C ILE A 28 40.03 -19.99 39.95
N VAL A 29 41.02 -20.61 39.35
CA VAL A 29 41.04 -20.81 37.89
C VAL A 29 39.83 -21.66 37.40
N LEU A 30 39.47 -22.73 38.12
CA LEU A 30 38.28 -23.52 37.79
C LEU A 30 36.98 -22.72 37.88
N ILE A 31 36.84 -21.87 38.89
CA ILE A 31 35.67 -20.97 39.01
C ILE A 31 35.68 -19.96 37.87
N ALA A 32 36.82 -19.31 37.61
CA ALA A 32 36.92 -18.31 36.54
C ALA A 32 36.60 -18.91 35.16
N THR A 33 37.04 -20.13 34.88
CA THR A 33 36.73 -20.84 33.63
C THR A 33 35.31 -21.35 33.54
N SER A 34 34.62 -21.53 34.70
CA SER A 34 33.24 -21.97 34.79
C SER A 34 32.19 -20.90 34.47
N LEU A 35 32.57 -19.61 34.56
CA LEU A 35 31.67 -18.48 34.35
C LEU A 35 31.78 -18.00 32.89
N ARG A 36 30.63 -17.88 32.22
CA ARG A 36 30.53 -17.32 30.87
C ARG A 36 29.47 -16.25 30.87
N THR A 37 29.67 -15.20 30.07
CA THR A 37 28.70 -14.13 29.85
C THR A 37 27.83 -14.43 28.69
N LEU A 38 26.53 -14.20 28.83
CA LEU A 38 25.54 -14.22 27.77
C LEU A 38 25.06 -12.78 27.53
N ASP A 39 25.20 -12.29 26.32
CA ASP A 39 24.82 -10.92 25.97
C ASP A 39 23.30 -10.84 25.69
N GLN A 40 22.77 -9.62 25.70
CA GLN A 40 21.37 -9.38 25.29
C GLN A 40 21.18 -9.77 23.83
N GLY A 41 20.03 -10.39 23.53
CA GLY A 41 19.72 -10.79 22.16
C GLY A 41 20.34 -12.12 21.73
N GLN A 42 20.85 -12.90 22.68
CA GLN A 42 21.42 -14.22 22.43
C GLN A 42 20.73 -15.29 23.30
N PHE A 43 20.59 -16.49 22.74
CA PHE A 43 20.31 -17.70 23.48
C PHE A 43 21.60 -18.44 23.77
N GLY A 44 21.76 -18.98 24.98
CA GLY A 44 22.91 -19.78 25.37
C GLY A 44 22.55 -21.23 25.62
N MET A 45 23.38 -22.15 25.11
CA MET A 45 23.30 -23.57 25.47
C MET A 45 24.64 -24.09 26.01
N LYS A 46 24.57 -24.95 27.01
CA LYS A 46 25.76 -25.58 27.59
C LYS A 46 26.30 -26.67 26.68
N PHE A 47 27.53 -26.51 26.24
CA PHE A 47 28.27 -27.55 25.52
C PHE A 47 29.23 -28.25 26.43
N LEU A 48 29.03 -29.57 26.61
CA LEU A 48 29.89 -30.40 27.39
C LEU A 48 31.06 -30.92 26.54
N HIS A 49 32.25 -30.43 26.84
CA HIS A 49 33.43 -30.82 26.06
C HIS A 49 33.78 -32.32 26.13
N TRP A 50 33.44 -32.99 27.24
CA TRP A 50 33.70 -34.42 27.41
C TRP A 50 32.81 -35.31 26.58
N SER A 51 31.55 -34.97 26.45
CA SER A 51 30.57 -35.74 25.69
C SER A 51 30.30 -35.19 24.30
N GLN A 52 30.84 -34.02 23.98
CA GLN A 52 30.58 -33.28 22.73
C GLN A 52 29.08 -33.14 22.46
N THR A 53 28.28 -32.97 23.50
CA THR A 53 26.84 -32.88 23.42
C THR A 53 26.36 -31.59 24.08
N ILE A 54 25.23 -31.09 23.61
CA ILE A 54 24.52 -30.01 24.27
C ILE A 54 23.59 -30.58 25.33
N THR A 55 23.64 -30.00 26.52
CA THR A 55 22.81 -30.48 27.65
C THR A 55 22.11 -29.29 28.31
N GLY A 56 20.88 -29.55 28.78
CA GLY A 56 20.06 -28.58 29.51
C GLY A 56 19.09 -27.79 28.64
N GLU A 57 18.33 -26.94 29.31
CA GLU A 57 17.39 -26.03 28.67
C GLU A 57 18.13 -24.78 28.11
N PRO A 58 17.64 -24.19 27.04
CA PRO A 58 18.22 -22.97 26.48
C PRO A 58 18.12 -21.83 27.50
N MET A 59 19.23 -21.17 27.76
CA MET A 59 19.29 -19.97 28.61
C MET A 59 18.84 -18.76 27.78
N THR A 60 17.75 -18.13 28.21
CA THR A 60 17.15 -16.97 27.53
C THR A 60 17.50 -15.65 28.22
N GLU A 61 17.89 -15.69 29.49
CA GLU A 61 18.20 -14.50 30.26
C GLU A 61 19.67 -14.08 30.08
N PRO A 62 19.96 -12.81 29.78
CA PRO A 62 21.31 -12.30 29.71
C PRO A 62 22.01 -12.32 31.09
N GLY A 63 23.32 -12.25 31.08
CA GLY A 63 24.13 -12.15 32.30
C GLY A 63 25.17 -13.25 32.44
N VAL A 64 25.80 -13.32 33.61
CA VAL A 64 26.82 -14.33 33.89
C VAL A 64 26.15 -15.65 34.25
N LYS A 65 26.45 -16.68 33.48
CA LYS A 65 25.92 -18.04 33.65
C LYS A 65 27.02 -19.00 34.05
N SER A 66 26.72 -19.92 34.98
CA SER A 66 27.62 -20.98 35.37
C SER A 66 27.46 -22.14 34.38
N VAL A 67 28.47 -22.36 33.58
CA VAL A 67 28.46 -23.45 32.56
C VAL A 67 29.19 -24.70 33.08
N GLY A 68 30.02 -24.53 34.09
CA GLY A 68 30.91 -25.54 34.65
C GLY A 68 32.29 -25.47 34.04
N PRO A 69 33.30 -26.02 34.81
CA PRO A 69 34.70 -25.95 34.39
C PRO A 69 34.88 -26.74 33.08
N LEU A 70 35.70 -26.23 32.18
CA LEU A 70 36.00 -26.84 30.86
C LEU A 70 34.86 -26.96 29.89
N ASN A 71 33.68 -26.41 30.19
CA ASN A 71 32.55 -26.39 29.28
C ASN A 71 32.44 -25.05 28.55
N ASN A 72 31.91 -25.07 27.35
CA ASN A 72 31.67 -23.89 26.55
C ASN A 72 30.19 -23.49 26.50
N LEU A 73 29.91 -22.22 26.23
CA LEU A 73 28.57 -21.71 25.97
C LEU A 73 28.44 -21.48 24.47
N VAL A 74 27.56 -22.26 23.83
CA VAL A 74 27.20 -22.03 22.44
C VAL A 74 26.12 -20.96 22.39
N ARG A 75 26.30 -19.93 21.58
CA ARG A 75 25.42 -18.76 21.49
C ARG A 75 24.66 -18.78 20.19
N TYR A 76 23.37 -18.44 20.24
CA TYR A 76 22.48 -18.32 19.11
C TYR A 76 21.77 -16.96 19.14
N PRO A 77 21.50 -16.33 18.00
CA PRO A 77 20.75 -15.08 17.97
C PRO A 77 19.30 -15.30 18.40
N SER A 78 18.81 -14.50 19.34
CA SER A 78 17.40 -14.48 19.77
C SER A 78 16.59 -13.39 19.08
N VAL A 79 17.27 -12.42 18.44
CA VAL A 79 16.69 -11.31 17.70
C VAL A 79 16.47 -11.67 16.24
N PHE A 80 15.62 -10.89 15.58
CA PHE A 80 15.40 -11.07 14.14
C PHE A 80 16.69 -10.83 13.37
N GLN A 81 16.96 -11.73 12.44
CA GLN A 81 18.06 -11.65 11.51
C GLN A 81 17.50 -11.49 10.10
N MET A 82 18.22 -10.75 9.25
CA MET A 82 17.83 -10.57 7.86
C MET A 82 18.79 -11.31 6.93
N VAL A 83 18.20 -11.91 5.90
CA VAL A 83 18.94 -12.46 4.76
C VAL A 83 18.53 -11.73 3.51
N TYR A 84 19.52 -11.22 2.79
CA TYR A 84 19.35 -10.58 1.51
C TYR A 84 19.94 -11.45 0.41
N PHE A 85 19.14 -11.72 -0.61
CA PHE A 85 19.61 -12.23 -1.89
C PHE A 85 19.71 -11.05 -2.85
N ASP A 86 20.89 -10.45 -2.93
CA ASP A 86 21.14 -9.24 -3.74
C ASP A 86 22.55 -9.27 -4.37
N ASP A 87 22.83 -8.31 -5.23
CA ASP A 87 24.14 -8.18 -5.83
C ASP A 87 25.12 -7.52 -4.85
N PHE A 88 26.31 -8.08 -4.72
CA PHE A 88 27.28 -7.67 -3.68
C PHE A 88 27.83 -6.25 -3.86
N GLU A 89 27.68 -5.65 -5.03
CA GLU A 89 28.37 -4.38 -5.35
C GLU A 89 27.83 -3.15 -4.60
N ASN A 90 26.65 -3.24 -3.95
CA ASN A 90 25.94 -2.08 -3.40
C ASN A 90 25.60 -2.16 -1.91
N TYR A 91 26.08 -3.15 -1.17
CA TYR A 91 25.72 -3.31 0.24
C TYR A 91 26.90 -3.17 1.20
N GLU A 92 26.87 -2.15 2.06
CA GLU A 92 27.64 -2.14 3.30
C GLU A 92 27.03 -3.15 4.27
N GLN A 93 27.76 -4.21 4.59
CA GLN A 93 27.30 -5.25 5.53
C GLN A 93 27.11 -4.65 6.91
N GLN A 94 25.87 -4.64 7.40
CA GLN A 94 25.59 -4.34 8.81
C GLN A 94 25.72 -5.62 9.65
N GLU A 95 26.00 -5.47 10.93
CA GLU A 95 26.38 -6.54 11.89
C GLU A 95 25.36 -7.69 12.03
N HIS A 96 24.12 -7.50 11.54
CA HIS A 96 23.02 -8.47 11.64
C HIS A 96 22.43 -8.89 10.29
N GLU A 97 23.12 -8.60 9.20
CA GLU A 97 22.65 -8.83 7.84
C GLU A 97 23.55 -9.82 7.10
N VAL A 98 22.92 -10.81 6.51
CA VAL A 98 23.61 -11.80 5.67
C VAL A 98 23.25 -11.53 4.22
N VAL A 99 24.22 -11.07 3.44
CA VAL A 99 24.04 -10.85 2.00
C VAL A 99 24.59 -12.04 1.23
N LYS A 100 23.81 -12.56 0.31
CA LYS A 100 24.12 -13.70 -0.55
C LYS A 100 23.77 -13.40 -2.00
N PRO A 101 24.42 -14.05 -2.97
CA PRO A 101 24.15 -13.82 -4.38
C PRO A 101 22.70 -14.04 -4.75
N LEU A 102 22.25 -13.31 -5.78
CA LEU A 102 20.91 -13.40 -6.36
C LEU A 102 20.41 -14.84 -6.52
N VAL A 103 19.09 -15.00 -6.42
CA VAL A 103 18.45 -16.29 -6.69
C VAL A 103 18.29 -16.44 -8.21
N HIS A 104 19.09 -17.33 -8.79
CA HIS A 104 18.94 -17.73 -10.20
C HIS A 104 17.87 -18.79 -10.31
N SER A 105 16.87 -18.56 -11.10
CA SER A 105 15.79 -19.51 -11.32
C SER A 105 15.29 -19.49 -12.76
N ARG A 106 14.40 -20.43 -13.06
CA ARG A 106 13.62 -20.43 -14.30
C ARG A 106 12.14 -20.31 -13.95
N THR A 107 11.44 -19.50 -14.72
CA THR A 107 9.98 -19.39 -14.62
C THR A 107 9.31 -20.61 -15.25
N TYR A 108 7.99 -20.73 -15.05
CA TYR A 108 7.19 -21.75 -15.72
C TYR A 108 7.33 -21.70 -17.25
N ASP A 109 7.51 -20.51 -17.82
CA ASP A 109 7.71 -20.29 -19.26
C ASP A 109 9.14 -20.65 -19.73
N GLY A 110 10.00 -21.17 -18.84
CA GLY A 110 11.37 -21.55 -19.16
C GLY A 110 12.37 -20.39 -19.24
N LEU A 111 11.96 -19.17 -18.94
CA LEU A 111 12.81 -17.99 -18.93
C LEU A 111 13.74 -17.98 -17.71
N GLN A 112 14.99 -17.55 -17.92
CA GLN A 112 15.91 -17.32 -16.82
C GLN A 112 15.58 -16.01 -16.13
N VAL A 113 15.45 -16.05 -14.80
CA VAL A 113 15.16 -14.89 -13.97
C VAL A 113 16.15 -14.80 -12.83
N TYR A 114 16.49 -13.56 -12.48
CA TYR A 114 17.28 -13.20 -11.31
C TYR A 114 16.37 -12.50 -10.33
N VAL A 115 16.20 -13.12 -9.17
CA VAL A 115 15.22 -12.64 -8.18
C VAL A 115 15.95 -12.08 -6.97
N ARG A 116 15.66 -10.82 -6.63
CA ARG A 116 16.10 -10.16 -5.40
C ARG A 116 15.02 -10.31 -4.34
N VAL A 117 15.38 -11.03 -3.27
CA VAL A 117 14.48 -11.31 -2.16
C VAL A 117 15.17 -11.02 -0.86
N SER A 118 14.47 -10.43 0.07
CA SER A 118 14.89 -10.34 1.47
C SER A 118 13.87 -10.99 2.38
N PHE A 119 14.34 -11.67 3.42
CA PHE A 119 13.45 -12.24 4.42
C PHE A 119 14.04 -12.14 5.82
N GLN A 120 13.12 -12.02 6.79
CA GLN A 120 13.44 -11.97 8.22
C GLN A 120 13.12 -13.31 8.85
N TRP A 121 14.05 -13.80 9.67
CA TRP A 121 13.90 -15.04 10.39
C TRP A 121 14.27 -14.88 11.86
N LYS A 122 13.70 -15.75 12.69
CA LYS A 122 13.98 -15.84 14.12
C LYS A 122 14.03 -17.29 14.55
N LEU A 123 14.99 -17.57 15.42
CA LEU A 123 15.08 -18.89 16.09
C LEU A 123 14.13 -18.94 17.27
N GLU A 124 13.53 -20.11 17.48
CA GLU A 124 12.79 -20.43 18.69
C GLU A 124 13.66 -21.22 19.64
N ALA A 125 13.70 -20.81 20.91
CA ALA A 125 14.54 -21.43 21.93
C ALA A 125 14.36 -22.95 22.05
N GLN A 126 13.12 -23.43 21.82
CA GLN A 126 12.76 -24.86 21.95
C GLN A 126 13.48 -25.76 20.93
N HIS A 127 13.82 -25.23 19.75
CA HIS A 127 14.36 -25.99 18.64
C HIS A 127 15.89 -25.92 18.51
N ILE A 128 16.57 -25.11 19.33
CA ILE A 128 18.02 -24.90 19.26
C ILE A 128 18.79 -26.21 19.43
N LYS A 129 18.32 -27.11 20.31
CA LYS A 129 18.95 -28.41 20.55
C LYS A 129 18.93 -29.27 19.29
N SER A 130 17.78 -29.37 18.61
CA SER A 130 17.64 -30.16 17.38
C SER A 130 18.48 -29.55 16.24
N ILE A 131 18.54 -28.23 16.15
CA ILE A 131 19.37 -27.51 15.19
C ILE A 131 20.85 -27.88 15.38
N TYR A 132 21.33 -27.89 16.62
CA TYR A 132 22.72 -28.25 16.92
C TYR A 132 23.03 -29.71 16.59
N GLU A 133 22.14 -30.63 16.93
CA GLU A 133 22.33 -32.08 16.69
C GLU A 133 22.41 -32.39 15.19
N ILE A 134 21.67 -31.71 14.36
CA ILE A 134 21.59 -31.95 12.91
C ILE A 134 22.67 -31.19 12.13
N LEU A 135 22.85 -29.92 12.45
CA LEU A 135 23.75 -29.01 11.68
C LEU A 135 25.13 -28.86 12.30
N GLY A 136 25.30 -29.32 13.53
CA GLY A 136 26.56 -29.20 14.28
C GLY A 136 26.71 -27.84 14.98
N GLY A 137 27.78 -27.75 15.74
CA GLY A 137 28.03 -26.61 16.64
C GLY A 137 28.20 -25.29 15.92
N ALA A 138 27.53 -24.36 16.48
CA ALA A 138 27.50 -22.98 16.02
C ALA A 138 28.53 -22.09 16.73
N GLU A 139 29.75 -22.56 16.87
CA GLU A 139 30.78 -21.67 17.44
C GLU A 139 31.06 -20.45 16.56
N ASP A 140 30.63 -20.48 15.28
CA ASP A 140 30.79 -19.38 14.33
C ASP A 140 29.49 -19.03 13.59
N LEU A 141 28.38 -18.85 14.31
CA LEU A 141 27.05 -18.59 13.71
C LEU A 141 26.92 -17.26 12.99
N LEU A 142 27.73 -16.30 13.32
CA LEU A 142 27.62 -14.93 12.79
C LEU A 142 28.84 -14.45 12.01
N PHE A 143 30.01 -15.05 12.18
CA PHE A 143 31.25 -14.57 11.56
C PHE A 143 32.13 -15.72 11.04
N ASP A 144 32.21 -15.82 9.76
CA ASP A 144 33.25 -16.27 8.84
C ASP A 144 34.60 -16.76 9.48
N ARG A 145 34.57 -17.84 10.25
CA ARG A 145 35.72 -18.71 10.42
C ARG A 145 35.35 -20.09 9.95
N ARG A 146 35.64 -20.32 8.68
CA ARG A 146 35.56 -21.61 8.00
C ARG A 146 36.44 -22.61 8.74
N THR A 147 35.83 -23.43 9.56
CA THR A 147 36.33 -24.79 9.73
C THR A 147 35.96 -25.53 8.47
N GLU A 148 36.93 -25.95 7.71
CA GLU A 148 36.84 -26.41 6.30
C GLU A 148 35.85 -27.57 6.04
N ASP A 149 35.29 -28.21 7.08
CA ASP A 149 34.54 -29.45 6.93
C ASP A 149 33.04 -29.42 7.26
N LYS A 150 32.47 -28.30 7.79
CA LYS A 150 31.03 -28.24 8.09
C LYS A 150 30.42 -26.93 7.63
N PRO A 151 29.31 -26.99 6.85
CA PRO A 151 28.60 -25.78 6.47
C PRO A 151 28.04 -25.08 7.72
N SER A 152 28.25 -23.77 7.81
CA SER A 152 27.69 -22.98 8.90
C SER A 152 26.17 -23.09 8.86
N PHE A 153 25.52 -22.95 10.04
CA PHE A 153 24.05 -22.94 10.14
C PHE A 153 23.42 -21.97 9.11
N VAL A 154 23.98 -20.77 9.00
CA VAL A 154 23.52 -19.75 8.06
C VAL A 154 23.66 -20.20 6.60
N GLU A 155 24.72 -20.89 6.26
CA GLU A 155 24.90 -21.42 4.90
C GLU A 155 23.87 -22.49 4.56
N SER A 156 23.58 -23.39 5.50
CA SER A 156 22.54 -24.38 5.34
C SER A 156 21.14 -23.74 5.21
N LEU A 157 20.85 -22.72 6.02
CA LEU A 157 19.63 -21.92 5.94
C LEU A 157 19.48 -21.28 4.57
N VAL A 158 20.54 -20.63 4.08
CA VAL A 158 20.56 -20.00 2.74
C VAL A 158 20.36 -21.02 1.62
N ARG A 159 20.97 -22.20 1.71
CA ARG A 159 20.79 -23.26 0.71
C ARG A 159 19.33 -23.74 0.64
N PHE A 160 18.71 -23.99 1.79
CA PHE A 160 17.31 -24.40 1.85
C PHE A 160 16.37 -23.27 1.39
N ALA A 161 16.64 -22.05 1.81
CA ALA A 161 15.88 -20.87 1.36
C ALA A 161 15.94 -20.72 -0.16
N ARG A 162 17.13 -20.78 -0.73
CA ARG A 162 17.33 -20.71 -2.19
C ARG A 162 16.56 -21.80 -2.92
N GLY A 163 16.61 -23.04 -2.44
CA GLY A 163 15.86 -24.15 -3.01
C GLY A 163 14.35 -23.91 -3.00
N ALA A 164 13.82 -23.46 -1.85
CA ALA A 164 12.39 -23.15 -1.71
C ALA A 164 11.96 -21.99 -2.64
N LEU A 165 12.74 -20.92 -2.70
CA LEU A 165 12.46 -19.78 -3.58
C LEU A 165 12.51 -20.20 -5.05
N THR A 166 13.53 -20.97 -5.47
CA THR A 166 13.65 -21.49 -6.84
C THR A 166 12.45 -22.36 -7.21
N GLN A 167 11.97 -23.20 -6.28
CA GLN A 167 10.78 -24.04 -6.49
C GLN A 167 9.53 -23.17 -6.75
N VAL A 168 9.34 -22.10 -6.00
CA VAL A 168 8.21 -21.18 -6.23
C VAL A 168 8.36 -20.47 -7.57
N CYS A 169 9.56 -19.97 -7.89
CA CYS A 169 9.79 -19.30 -9.16
C CYS A 169 9.41 -20.17 -10.36
N SER A 170 9.64 -21.49 -10.30
CA SER A 170 9.27 -22.41 -11.38
C SER A 170 7.77 -22.63 -11.55
N GLN A 171 6.93 -22.19 -10.62
CA GLN A 171 5.47 -22.34 -10.66
C GLN A 171 4.77 -21.15 -11.33
N TYR A 172 5.44 -20.01 -11.45
CA TYR A 172 4.86 -18.77 -11.97
C TYR A 172 5.47 -18.37 -13.31
N THR A 173 4.64 -17.74 -14.16
CA THR A 173 5.09 -17.15 -15.42
C THR A 173 5.78 -15.79 -15.17
N ALA A 174 6.60 -15.35 -16.10
CA ALA A 174 7.30 -14.08 -15.98
C ALA A 174 6.31 -12.89 -15.85
N SER A 175 5.18 -12.92 -16.56
CA SER A 175 4.15 -11.89 -16.47
C SER A 175 3.48 -11.81 -15.09
N GLN A 176 3.34 -12.96 -14.40
CA GLN A 176 2.74 -13.00 -13.05
C GLN A 176 3.63 -12.38 -11.99
N PHE A 177 4.94 -12.37 -12.17
CA PHE A 177 5.86 -11.67 -11.26
C PHE A 177 5.64 -10.16 -11.26
N PHE A 178 5.18 -9.57 -12.36
CA PHE A 178 4.87 -8.14 -12.43
C PHE A 178 3.42 -7.83 -12.09
N GLY A 179 2.47 -8.61 -12.63
CA GLY A 179 1.06 -8.36 -12.43
C GLY A 179 0.53 -8.73 -11.03
N ASN A 180 1.07 -9.81 -10.45
CA ASN A 180 0.57 -10.40 -9.20
C ASN A 180 1.70 -10.58 -8.16
N GLN A 181 2.56 -9.59 -8.02
CA GLN A 181 3.73 -9.65 -7.13
C GLN A 181 3.37 -10.06 -5.69
N THR A 182 2.29 -9.51 -5.13
CA THR A 182 1.85 -9.81 -3.76
C THR A 182 1.46 -11.28 -3.56
N LEU A 183 0.86 -11.89 -4.58
CA LEU A 183 0.48 -13.31 -4.54
C LEU A 183 1.72 -14.21 -4.60
N VAL A 184 2.68 -13.88 -5.46
CA VAL A 184 3.95 -14.59 -5.56
C VAL A 184 4.74 -14.49 -4.26
N GLU A 185 4.81 -13.30 -3.66
CA GLU A 185 5.46 -13.05 -2.38
C GLU A 185 4.83 -13.85 -1.24
N ALA A 186 3.49 -13.87 -1.16
CA ALA A 186 2.77 -14.67 -0.18
C ALA A 186 3.06 -16.17 -0.33
N LYS A 187 3.11 -16.66 -1.58
CA LYS A 187 3.44 -18.07 -1.86
C LYS A 187 4.89 -18.40 -1.56
N MET A 188 5.82 -17.49 -1.85
CA MET A 188 7.23 -17.64 -1.47
C MET A 188 7.38 -17.76 0.04
N ARG A 189 6.71 -16.90 0.81
CA ARG A 189 6.72 -16.95 2.27
C ARG A 189 6.14 -18.25 2.81
N GLU A 190 4.99 -18.68 2.30
CA GLU A 190 4.33 -19.93 2.69
C GLU A 190 5.24 -21.15 2.43
N THR A 191 5.79 -21.25 1.23
CA THR A 191 6.66 -22.35 0.83
C THR A 191 7.96 -22.35 1.63
N LEU A 192 8.52 -21.18 1.89
CA LEU A 192 9.73 -21.03 2.70
C LEU A 192 9.46 -21.47 4.14
N GLN A 193 8.36 -21.02 4.76
CA GLN A 193 7.96 -21.45 6.08
C GLN A 193 7.68 -22.95 6.15
N ALA A 194 6.99 -23.51 5.16
CA ALA A 194 6.74 -24.95 5.07
C ALA A 194 8.05 -25.77 4.95
N THR A 195 9.02 -25.23 4.20
CA THR A 195 10.33 -25.88 4.04
C THR A 195 11.11 -25.89 5.35
N PHE A 196 11.03 -24.84 6.15
CA PHE A 196 11.71 -24.75 7.43
C PHE A 196 10.98 -25.49 8.56
N ASN A 197 9.68 -25.67 8.46
CA ASN A 197 8.93 -26.46 9.45
C ASN A 197 9.11 -27.99 9.29
N GLN A 198 9.87 -28.44 8.30
CA GLN A 198 10.13 -29.89 8.12
C GLN A 198 11.14 -30.39 9.18
N PRO A 199 10.73 -31.26 10.10
CA PRO A 199 11.62 -31.74 11.17
C PRO A 199 12.83 -32.51 10.63
N GLU A 200 12.69 -33.13 9.46
CA GLU A 200 13.77 -33.89 8.81
C GLU A 200 14.96 -33.01 8.40
N LYS A 201 14.73 -31.74 8.13
CA LYS A 201 15.79 -30.77 7.77
C LYS A 201 16.45 -30.12 8.99
N GLY A 202 15.87 -30.28 10.16
CA GLY A 202 16.40 -29.80 11.44
C GLY A 202 16.44 -28.29 11.62
N LEU A 203 15.87 -27.55 10.68
CA LEU A 203 15.82 -26.10 10.70
C LEU A 203 14.40 -25.65 11.00
N VAL A 204 14.02 -25.69 12.27
CA VAL A 204 12.72 -25.13 12.68
C VAL A 204 12.91 -23.64 12.98
N ILE A 205 12.55 -22.80 12.03
CA ILE A 205 12.76 -21.34 12.06
C ILE A 205 11.46 -20.66 11.73
N SER A 206 11.14 -19.58 12.45
CA SER A 206 9.98 -18.75 12.15
C SER A 206 10.36 -17.64 11.15
N ILE A 207 9.64 -17.57 10.03
CA ILE A 207 9.77 -16.52 9.03
C ILE A 207 8.72 -15.45 9.32
N GLN A 208 9.17 -14.24 9.65
CA GLN A 208 8.26 -13.13 9.99
C GLN A 208 7.87 -12.28 8.78
N GLY A 209 8.81 -12.01 7.90
CA GLY A 209 8.57 -11.20 6.71
C GLY A 209 9.39 -11.70 5.53
N LEU A 210 8.82 -11.61 4.35
CA LEU A 210 9.52 -11.82 3.09
C LEU A 210 9.11 -10.69 2.16
N GLN A 211 10.07 -10.13 1.44
CA GLN A 211 9.86 -9.06 0.46
C GLN A 211 10.52 -9.46 -0.86
N LEU A 212 9.73 -9.47 -1.90
CA LEU A 212 10.21 -9.58 -3.28
C LEU A 212 10.58 -8.18 -3.77
N ARG A 213 11.90 -7.87 -3.84
CA ARG A 213 12.39 -6.53 -4.15
C ARG A 213 12.36 -6.22 -5.64
N SER A 214 12.94 -7.08 -6.44
CA SER A 214 12.92 -6.97 -7.90
C SER A 214 13.12 -8.33 -8.57
N VAL A 215 12.70 -8.41 -9.81
CA VAL A 215 12.88 -9.56 -10.68
C VAL A 215 13.50 -9.06 -11.97
N ASP A 216 14.71 -9.46 -12.26
CA ASP A 216 15.41 -9.08 -13.48
C ASP A 216 15.21 -10.17 -14.53
N LEU A 217 14.72 -9.76 -15.67
CA LEU A 217 14.44 -10.61 -16.83
C LEU A 217 15.41 -10.27 -17.99
N PRO A 218 15.55 -11.14 -18.99
CA PRO A 218 16.23 -10.78 -20.20
C PRO A 218 15.59 -9.55 -20.86
N SER A 219 16.42 -8.57 -21.27
CA SER A 219 15.99 -7.25 -21.75
C SER A 219 14.97 -7.28 -22.90
N LYS A 220 15.06 -8.29 -23.77
CA LYS A 220 14.09 -8.50 -24.86
C LYS A 220 12.69 -8.82 -24.34
N TYR A 221 12.61 -9.53 -23.23
CA TYR A 221 11.33 -9.92 -22.64
C TYR A 221 10.74 -8.78 -21.81
N GLU A 222 11.57 -8.02 -21.10
CA GLU A 222 11.13 -6.80 -20.40
C GLU A 222 10.51 -5.79 -21.36
N ALA A 223 11.15 -5.58 -22.53
CA ALA A 223 10.62 -4.70 -23.56
C ALA A 223 9.26 -5.19 -24.10
N ALA A 224 9.09 -6.50 -24.29
CA ALA A 224 7.83 -7.08 -24.76
C ALA A 224 6.71 -6.97 -23.71
N ILE A 225 7.03 -7.18 -22.42
CA ILE A 225 6.07 -6.99 -21.32
C ILE A 225 5.68 -5.51 -21.22
N ALA A 226 6.65 -4.60 -21.23
CA ALA A 226 6.41 -3.16 -21.16
C ALA A 226 5.49 -2.69 -22.31
N GLU A 227 5.73 -3.17 -23.53
CA GLU A 227 4.87 -2.86 -24.67
C GLU A 227 3.44 -3.43 -24.51
N THR A 228 3.32 -4.67 -24.02
CA THR A 228 2.01 -5.28 -23.75
C THR A 228 1.24 -4.51 -22.67
N GLN A 229 1.90 -4.12 -21.58
CA GLN A 229 1.29 -3.32 -20.51
C GLN A 229 0.87 -1.94 -21.02
N LYS A 230 1.69 -1.32 -21.88
CA LYS A 230 1.33 -0.04 -22.49
C LYS A 230 0.09 -0.18 -23.37
N GLN A 231 0.01 -1.20 -24.20
CA GLN A 231 -1.17 -1.45 -25.04
C GLN A 231 -2.42 -1.69 -24.20
N GLU A 232 -2.31 -2.44 -23.10
CA GLU A 232 -3.41 -2.65 -22.14
C GLU A 232 -3.85 -1.34 -21.49
N GLN A 233 -2.90 -0.52 -21.07
CA GLN A 233 -3.18 0.79 -20.49
C GLN A 233 -3.82 1.73 -21.49
N ASP A 234 -3.33 1.75 -22.75
CA ASP A 234 -3.90 2.56 -23.83
C ASP A 234 -5.33 2.11 -24.13
N TYR A 235 -5.60 0.80 -24.12
CA TYR A 235 -6.94 0.25 -24.27
C TYR A 235 -7.88 0.70 -23.16
N GLN A 236 -7.44 0.60 -21.88
CA GLN A 236 -8.24 1.04 -20.73
C GLN A 236 -8.49 2.55 -20.77
N THR A 237 -7.49 3.34 -21.15
CA THR A 237 -7.62 4.80 -21.33
C THR A 237 -8.63 5.12 -22.41
N ALA A 238 -8.55 4.47 -23.57
CA ALA A 238 -9.51 4.66 -24.66
C ALA A 238 -10.95 4.26 -24.25
N MET A 239 -11.11 3.20 -23.45
CA MET A 239 -12.42 2.82 -22.92
C MET A 239 -12.97 3.87 -21.94
N ALA A 240 -12.13 4.40 -21.06
CA ALA A 240 -12.51 5.47 -20.12
C ALA A 240 -12.86 6.77 -20.86
N GLU A 241 -12.08 7.13 -21.89
CA GLU A 241 -12.38 8.29 -22.75
C GLU A 241 -13.71 8.13 -23.51
N ARG A 242 -13.99 6.94 -24.05
CA ARG A 242 -15.29 6.65 -24.68
C ARG A 242 -16.45 6.81 -23.69
N ALA A 243 -16.31 6.30 -22.47
CA ALA A 243 -17.32 6.43 -21.43
C ALA A 243 -17.53 7.91 -21.06
N THR A 244 -16.46 8.68 -20.90
CA THR A 244 -16.51 10.12 -20.61
C THR A 244 -17.14 10.91 -21.75
N ASN A 245 -16.77 10.63 -23.00
CA ASN A 245 -17.34 11.29 -24.18
C ASN A 245 -18.83 10.97 -24.32
N ARG A 246 -19.25 9.75 -24.04
CA ARG A 246 -20.66 9.37 -24.02
C ARG A 246 -21.44 10.17 -22.97
N MET A 247 -20.93 10.29 -21.75
CA MET A 247 -21.57 11.11 -20.71
C MET A 247 -21.64 12.59 -21.09
N LYS A 248 -20.61 13.14 -21.76
CA LYS A 248 -20.62 14.51 -22.26
C LYS A 248 -21.71 14.70 -23.32
N LEU A 249 -21.79 13.81 -24.31
CA LEU A 249 -22.82 13.86 -25.35
C LEU A 249 -24.23 13.74 -24.77
N ASP A 250 -24.45 12.83 -23.84
CA ASP A 250 -25.74 12.69 -23.15
C ASP A 250 -26.10 13.97 -22.36
N SER A 251 -25.13 14.60 -21.72
CA SER A 251 -25.32 15.88 -21.02
C SER A 251 -25.64 17.04 -22.00
N GLU A 252 -24.93 17.12 -23.12
CA GLU A 252 -25.18 18.13 -24.16
C GLU A 252 -26.56 17.97 -24.76
N LEU A 253 -26.97 16.72 -25.03
CA LEU A 253 -28.30 16.39 -25.55
C LEU A 253 -29.38 16.82 -24.55
N MET A 254 -29.25 16.48 -23.29
CA MET A 254 -30.17 16.91 -22.24
C MET A 254 -30.24 18.43 -22.09
N GLN A 255 -29.11 19.14 -22.22
CA GLN A 255 -29.09 20.60 -22.20
C GLN A 255 -29.80 21.19 -23.40
N ALA A 256 -29.59 20.60 -24.60
CA ALA A 256 -30.29 21.06 -25.81
C ALA A 256 -31.80 20.82 -25.72
N GLU A 257 -32.25 19.68 -25.21
CA GLU A 257 -33.68 19.40 -24.96
C GLU A 257 -34.29 20.38 -23.97
N LYS A 258 -33.62 20.66 -22.84
CA LYS A 258 -34.09 21.66 -21.86
C LYS A 258 -34.18 23.08 -22.46
N LYS A 259 -33.17 23.46 -23.25
CA LYS A 259 -33.17 24.77 -23.93
C LYS A 259 -34.29 24.88 -24.95
N GLN A 260 -34.61 23.79 -25.67
CA GLN A 260 -35.77 23.74 -26.58
C GLN A 260 -37.08 23.88 -25.78
N GLU A 261 -37.21 23.18 -24.66
CA GLU A 261 -38.40 23.29 -23.80
C GLU A 261 -38.56 24.70 -23.23
N GLU A 262 -37.47 25.32 -22.75
CA GLU A 262 -37.45 26.72 -22.28
C GLU A 262 -37.93 27.71 -23.38
N LEU A 263 -37.40 27.58 -24.59
CA LEU A 263 -37.82 28.42 -25.72
C LEU A 263 -39.30 28.22 -26.05
N LEU A 264 -39.82 27.00 -25.98
CA LEU A 264 -41.25 26.71 -26.20
C LEU A 264 -42.11 27.36 -25.10
N VAL A 265 -41.72 27.25 -23.85
CA VAL A 265 -42.43 27.86 -22.71
C VAL A 265 -42.44 29.36 -22.80
N ASP A 266 -41.29 29.99 -23.14
CA ASP A 266 -41.19 31.42 -23.37
C ASP A 266 -42.05 31.89 -24.54
N ALA A 267 -42.02 31.19 -25.65
CA ALA A 267 -42.88 31.49 -26.81
C ALA A 267 -44.36 31.40 -26.44
N GLN A 268 -44.77 30.36 -25.71
CA GLN A 268 -46.14 30.21 -25.23
C GLN A 268 -46.51 31.33 -24.22
N GLY A 269 -45.57 31.74 -23.35
CA GLY A 269 -45.75 32.86 -22.44
C GLY A 269 -45.98 34.17 -23.18
N ASN A 270 -45.14 34.43 -24.17
CA ASN A 270 -45.28 35.65 -25.03
C ASN A 270 -46.60 35.65 -25.79
N VAL A 271 -47.01 34.52 -26.38
CA VAL A 271 -48.33 34.38 -27.08
C VAL A 271 -49.48 34.68 -26.11
N ARG A 272 -49.44 34.14 -24.88
CA ARG A 272 -50.49 34.40 -23.87
C ARG A 272 -50.49 35.86 -23.47
N ALA A 273 -49.34 36.48 -23.24
CA ALA A 273 -49.25 37.91 -22.91
C ALA A 273 -49.86 38.78 -23.99
N ILE A 274 -49.52 38.52 -25.28
CA ILE A 274 -50.08 39.25 -26.43
C ILE A 274 -51.59 39.02 -26.53
N MET A 275 -52.07 37.79 -26.31
CA MET A 275 -53.52 37.50 -26.32
C MET A 275 -54.29 38.27 -25.21
N GLU A 276 -53.76 38.29 -24.00
CA GLU A 276 -54.38 39.01 -22.90
C GLU A 276 -54.34 40.54 -23.12
N GLU A 277 -53.24 41.09 -23.67
CA GLU A 277 -53.10 42.49 -24.02
C GLU A 277 -54.16 42.86 -25.12
N ASN A 278 -54.23 42.05 -26.17
CA ASN A 278 -55.24 42.24 -27.22
C ASN A 278 -56.68 42.15 -26.67
N ARG A 279 -56.93 41.21 -25.79
CA ARG A 279 -58.27 41.06 -25.14
C ARG A 279 -58.62 42.29 -24.32
N ALA A 280 -57.69 42.77 -23.51
CA ALA A 280 -57.85 43.99 -22.70
C ALA A 280 -58.08 45.19 -23.60
N TRP A 281 -57.33 45.32 -24.69
CA TRP A 281 -57.50 46.41 -25.66
C TRP A 281 -58.89 46.36 -26.34
N VAL A 282 -59.35 45.18 -26.79
CA VAL A 282 -60.69 44.96 -27.39
C VAL A 282 -61.79 45.35 -26.37
N GLU A 283 -61.59 44.92 -25.10
CA GLU A 283 -62.58 45.24 -24.09
C GLU A 283 -62.64 46.74 -23.75
N GLN A 284 -61.48 47.42 -23.67
CA GLN A 284 -61.38 48.90 -23.51
C GLN A 284 -62.06 49.59 -24.68
N TYR A 285 -61.73 49.15 -25.92
CA TYR A 285 -62.32 49.73 -27.10
C TYR A 285 -63.86 49.55 -27.14
N THR A 286 -64.32 48.37 -26.87
CA THR A 286 -65.76 48.07 -26.80
C THR A 286 -66.47 48.89 -25.75
N ASN A 287 -65.87 49.02 -24.57
CA ASN A 287 -66.43 49.81 -23.49
C ASN A 287 -66.43 51.35 -23.85
N PHE A 288 -65.38 51.81 -24.53
CA PHE A 288 -65.31 53.19 -25.02
C PHE A 288 -66.42 53.41 -26.01
N GLN A 289 -66.62 52.51 -27.01
CA GLN A 289 -67.65 52.61 -28.04
C GLN A 289 -69.08 52.61 -27.40
N LYS A 290 -69.29 51.70 -26.44
CA LYS A 290 -70.56 51.64 -25.68
C LYS A 290 -70.84 52.98 -24.94
N LYS A 291 -69.88 53.50 -24.22
CA LYS A 291 -70.01 54.79 -23.52
C LYS A 291 -70.26 55.96 -24.48
N GLN A 292 -69.57 55.92 -25.67
CA GLN A 292 -69.77 56.94 -26.71
C GLN A 292 -71.18 56.86 -27.32
N ALA A 293 -71.68 55.62 -27.60
CA ALA A 293 -73.01 55.39 -28.08
C ALA A 293 -74.06 55.85 -27.04
N GLN A 294 -73.87 55.58 -25.75
CA GLN A 294 -74.74 56.02 -24.67
C GLN A 294 -74.75 57.53 -24.57
N SER A 295 -73.57 58.19 -24.71
CA SER A 295 -73.53 59.66 -24.70
C SER A 295 -74.25 60.28 -25.89
N TYR A 296 -74.15 59.75 -27.10
CA TYR A 296 -74.91 60.18 -28.26
C TYR A 296 -76.38 59.95 -28.08
N ALA A 297 -76.81 58.81 -27.52
CA ALA A 297 -78.23 58.57 -27.21
C ALA A 297 -78.80 59.57 -26.18
N ALA A 298 -77.99 59.97 -25.17
CA ALA A 298 -78.37 60.98 -24.19
C ALA A 298 -78.51 62.41 -24.85
N VAL A 299 -77.58 62.77 -25.76
CA VAL A 299 -77.66 63.96 -26.52
C VAL A 299 -78.91 64.00 -27.43
N LEU A 300 -79.23 62.91 -28.13
CA LEU A 300 -80.45 62.73 -28.90
C LEU A 300 -81.69 62.96 -28.08
N ARG A 301 -81.76 62.37 -26.85
CA ARG A 301 -82.89 62.58 -25.92
C ARG A 301 -83.02 64.05 -25.48
N ALA A 302 -81.92 64.76 -25.25
CA ALA A 302 -81.91 66.16 -24.88
C ALA A 302 -82.35 67.09 -26.04
N LEU A 303 -82.05 66.70 -27.32
CA LEU A 303 -82.41 67.43 -28.53
C LEU A 303 -83.82 67.12 -29.04
N ASN A 304 -84.58 66.30 -28.35
CA ASN A 304 -85.91 65.82 -28.80
C ASN A 304 -86.95 67.02 -28.91
N SER A 305 -86.60 68.20 -28.51
CA SER A 305 -87.41 69.43 -28.69
C SER A 305 -87.07 70.26 -29.91
N SER A 306 -86.03 69.88 -30.69
CA SER A 306 -85.61 70.60 -31.91
C SER A 306 -86.33 70.00 -33.16
N SER A 307 -86.49 70.82 -34.21
CA SER A 307 -87.19 70.42 -35.45
C SER A 307 -86.45 69.32 -36.25
N ASP A 308 -85.15 69.18 -36.07
CA ASP A 308 -84.33 68.10 -36.66
C ASP A 308 -83.22 67.63 -35.64
N PRO A 309 -83.51 66.67 -34.78
CA PRO A 309 -82.57 66.16 -33.74
C PRO A 309 -81.41 65.33 -34.33
N TYR A 310 -81.60 64.65 -35.46
CA TYR A 310 -80.57 63.85 -36.09
C TYR A 310 -79.57 64.74 -36.89
N GLY A 311 -80.03 65.76 -37.60
CA GLY A 311 -79.14 66.74 -38.24
C GLY A 311 -78.22 67.48 -37.26
N ALA A 312 -78.75 67.86 -36.10
CA ALA A 312 -77.98 68.48 -35.04
C ALA A 312 -76.93 67.52 -34.41
N LEU A 313 -77.25 66.23 -34.31
CA LEU A 313 -76.30 65.21 -33.81
C LEU A 313 -75.19 65.02 -34.85
N PHE A 314 -75.52 64.93 -36.15
CA PHE A 314 -74.51 64.78 -37.23
C PHE A 314 -73.56 65.98 -37.27
N GLU A 315 -74.05 67.16 -37.10
CA GLU A 315 -73.20 68.36 -37.09
C GLU A 315 -72.27 68.39 -35.84
N LEU A 316 -72.74 67.93 -34.67
CA LEU A 316 -71.94 67.72 -33.48
C LEU A 316 -70.85 66.62 -33.64
N MET A 317 -71.24 65.54 -34.28
CA MET A 317 -70.26 64.44 -34.61
C MET A 317 -69.21 64.98 -35.65
N ARG A 318 -69.62 65.72 -36.63
CA ARG A 318 -68.77 66.37 -37.63
C ARG A 318 -67.77 67.36 -36.97
N GLN A 319 -68.21 68.19 -36.07
CA GLN A 319 -67.37 69.11 -35.33
C GLN A 319 -66.40 68.36 -34.40
N LYS A 320 -66.82 67.32 -33.77
CA LYS A 320 -65.99 66.47 -32.92
C LYS A 320 -64.91 65.74 -33.77
N ALA A 321 -65.27 65.22 -34.96
CA ALA A 321 -64.32 64.59 -35.84
C ALA A 321 -63.28 65.63 -36.36
N LEU A 322 -63.76 66.84 -36.71
CA LEU A 322 -62.85 67.91 -37.11
C LEU A 322 -61.90 68.37 -35.98
N LYS A 323 -62.38 68.40 -34.71
CA LYS A 323 -61.49 68.73 -33.56
C LYS A 323 -60.54 67.58 -33.23
N ALA A 324 -60.89 66.31 -33.46
CA ALA A 324 -60.06 65.17 -33.25
C ALA A 324 -59.03 65.00 -34.40
N HIS A 325 -59.25 65.65 -35.51
CA HIS A 325 -58.36 65.60 -36.66
C HIS A 325 -57.17 66.52 -36.46
N ASN A 326 -55.99 65.97 -36.22
CA ASN A 326 -54.74 66.69 -36.02
C ASN A 326 -54.30 67.22 -37.41
N PRO A 327 -54.26 68.55 -37.63
CA PRO A 327 -53.98 69.14 -38.97
C PRO A 327 -52.59 68.77 -39.51
N ASP A 328 -51.65 68.33 -38.63
CA ASP A 328 -50.28 68.01 -39.01
C ASP A 328 -50.14 66.60 -39.69
N LYS A 329 -51.19 65.81 -39.79
CA LYS A 329 -51.17 64.46 -40.42
C LYS A 329 -51.96 64.37 -41.73
N VAL A 330 -52.46 65.42 -42.30
CA VAL A 330 -53.13 65.35 -43.58
C VAL A 330 -52.16 65.72 -44.69
N THR A 331 -51.51 64.75 -45.27
CA THR A 331 -50.94 64.86 -46.60
C THR A 331 -52.08 64.61 -47.61
N LEU A 332 -52.64 65.68 -48.13
CA LEU A 332 -53.46 65.62 -49.32
C LEU A 332 -52.55 65.22 -50.50
N SER A 333 -52.62 63.93 -50.92
CA SER A 333 -52.19 63.54 -52.25
C SER A 333 -53.27 64.05 -53.23
N MET A 334 -52.97 65.08 -54.02
CA MET A 334 -53.66 65.37 -55.25
C MET A 334 -53.34 64.32 -56.29
#